data_979ab35eca16cfdee43861cc128c6561
#
_entry.id   979ab35eca16cfdee43861cc128c6561
#
_cell.length_a   1.000
_cell.length_b   1.000
_cell.length_c   1.000
_cell.angle_alpha   90.00
_cell.angle_beta   90.00
_cell.angle_gamma   90.00
#
_symmetry.space_group_name_H-M   'P 1'
#
loop_
_entity.id
_entity.type
_entity.pdbx_description
1 polymer ?
#
loop_
_entity_poly.entity_id
_entity_poly.type
_entity_poly.pdbx_seq_one_letter_code
_entity_poly.pdbx_strand_id
1 'polypeptide(L)'
;SPMKKYLAIDIGASSGRHIVGWKEDGELKTEEVYRFPNGVVEQDGHLTWDIDALEKHVRTGIDEAMKIYPEIGSLSVDTWGVDYVLMKGGEPVLPCYAYRDSRTETAIPKVHEQMSFSDLYRRTGIQFQPFNTIYQLYADKLAGRLDEADSFLMIPEYLMYRLSGAESHEYTNA
;
A
#
# COMPACT_ATOMS: atom_id res chain seq x y z
N SER A 1 29.70 6.65 18.62
CA SER A 1 28.98 7.03 17.41
C SER A 1 27.56 7.42 17.73
N PRO A 2 26.96 8.33 16.96
CA PRO A 2 25.57 8.70 17.21
C PRO A 2 24.67 7.49 17.02
N MET A 3 23.65 7.37 17.89
CA MET A 3 22.65 6.33 17.74
C MET A 3 21.87 6.55 16.47
N LYS A 4 21.75 5.51 15.67
CA LYS A 4 20.91 5.55 14.49
C LYS A 4 19.47 5.31 14.89
N LYS A 5 18.60 6.19 14.46
CA LYS A 5 17.17 6.03 14.65
C LYS A 5 16.49 5.78 13.32
N TYR A 6 15.48 4.95 13.35
CA TYR A 6 14.66 4.66 12.19
C TYR A 6 13.19 4.90 12.53
N LEU A 7 12.43 5.19 11.51
CA LEU A 7 10.98 5.38 11.62
C LEU A 7 10.27 4.22 10.91
N ALA A 8 9.45 3.48 11.64
CA ALA A 8 8.60 2.45 11.08
C ALA A 8 7.17 2.96 11.06
N ILE A 9 6.56 2.97 9.88
CA ILE A 9 5.17 3.35 9.70
C ILE A 9 4.40 2.07 9.44
N ASP A 10 3.58 1.67 10.40
CA ASP A 10 2.84 0.41 10.39
C ASP A 10 1.35 0.72 10.30
N ILE A 11 0.74 0.38 9.18
CA ILE A 11 -0.64 0.75 8.87
C ILE A 11 -1.47 -0.51 8.71
N GLY A 12 -2.38 -0.71 9.65
CA GLY A 12 -3.37 -1.77 9.55
C GLY A 12 -4.67 -1.26 8.92
N ALA A 13 -5.61 -2.15 8.76
CA ALA A 13 -6.91 -1.83 8.15
C ALA A 13 -7.77 -0.88 9.01
N SER A 14 -7.48 -0.76 10.30
CA SER A 14 -8.27 0.08 11.22
C SER A 14 -7.48 1.20 11.88
N SER A 15 -6.16 1.15 11.88
CA SER A 15 -5.33 2.22 12.45
C SER A 15 -3.92 2.14 11.91
N GLY A 16 -3.22 3.28 11.94
CA GLY A 16 -1.81 3.36 11.60
C GLY A 16 -1.00 3.96 12.73
N ARG A 17 0.28 3.61 12.78
CA ARG A 17 1.19 4.09 13.82
C ARG A 17 2.52 4.47 13.22
N HIS A 18 3.14 5.49 13.80
CA HIS A 18 4.50 5.87 13.51
C HIS A 18 5.34 5.56 14.74
N ILE A 19 6.33 4.70 14.59
CA ILE A 19 7.15 4.20 15.70
C ILE A 19 8.61 4.51 15.39
N VAL A 20 9.25 5.23 16.29
CA VAL A 20 10.70 5.47 16.19
C VAL A 20 11.42 4.40 16.97
N GLY A 21 12.43 3.81 16.36
CA GLY A 21 13.23 2.75 16.99
C GLY A 21 14.72 3.05 16.94
N TRP A 22 15.44 2.56 17.95
CA TRP A 22 16.92 2.65 18.03
C TRP A 22 17.45 1.57 18.95
N LYS A 23 18.74 1.31 18.84
CA LYS A 23 19.41 0.42 19.79
C LYS A 23 20.16 1.26 20.83
N GLU A 24 20.01 0.89 22.07
CA GLU A 24 20.68 1.52 23.20
C GLU A 24 21.15 0.43 24.16
N ASP A 25 22.47 0.39 24.39
CA ASP A 25 23.10 -0.62 25.27
C ASP A 25 22.71 -2.06 24.86
N GLY A 26 22.65 -2.32 23.57
CA GLY A 26 22.28 -3.63 23.02
C GLY A 26 20.80 -3.96 23.03
N GLU A 27 19.96 -3.07 23.56
CA GLU A 27 18.53 -3.26 23.60
C GLU A 27 17.80 -2.40 22.55
N LEU A 28 16.76 -2.96 21.97
CA LEU A 28 15.89 -2.23 21.07
C LEU A 28 14.93 -1.37 21.90
N LYS A 29 14.95 -0.07 21.64
CA LYS A 29 14.01 0.90 22.21
C LYS A 29 13.08 1.37 21.14
N THR A 30 11.82 1.58 21.48
CA THR A 30 10.81 2.09 20.55
C THR A 30 9.92 3.11 21.23
N GLU A 31 9.40 4.05 20.43
CA GLU A 31 8.45 5.04 20.91
C GLU A 31 7.43 5.30 19.81
N GLU A 32 6.15 5.18 20.15
CA GLU A 32 5.08 5.56 19.25
C GLU A 32 4.90 7.07 19.31
N VAL A 33 5.09 7.75 18.17
CA VAL A 33 5.06 9.21 18.11
C VAL A 33 3.82 9.76 17.44
N TYR A 34 3.10 8.93 16.71
CA TYR A 34 1.87 9.36 16.04
C TYR A 34 0.99 8.15 15.77
N ARG A 35 -0.31 8.32 15.97
CA ARG A 35 -1.31 7.29 15.68
C ARG A 35 -2.49 7.94 14.97
N PHE A 36 -3.07 7.23 14.01
CA PHE A 36 -4.22 7.74 13.26
C PHE A 36 -5.21 6.62 12.96
N PRO A 37 -6.49 6.94 12.84
CA PRO A 37 -7.48 5.95 12.42
C PRO A 37 -7.35 5.68 10.93
N ASN A 38 -7.66 4.47 10.54
CA ASN A 38 -7.77 4.08 9.16
C ASN A 38 -9.09 3.32 8.99
N GLY A 39 -9.56 3.19 7.75
CA GLY A 39 -10.79 2.47 7.50
C GLY A 39 -11.25 2.65 6.07
N VAL A 40 -12.15 1.77 5.66
CA VAL A 40 -12.76 1.85 4.34
C VAL A 40 -13.77 2.98 4.29
N VAL A 41 -13.92 3.54 3.10
CA VAL A 41 -14.94 4.57 2.80
C VAL A 41 -15.88 3.98 1.75
N GLU A 42 -17.17 4.09 2.00
CA GLU A 42 -18.16 3.68 1.01
C GLU A 42 -18.31 4.78 -0.03
N GLN A 43 -18.16 4.39 -1.30
CA GLN A 43 -18.27 5.31 -2.43
C GLN A 43 -18.97 4.60 -3.58
N ASP A 44 -20.11 5.13 -4.00
CA ASP A 44 -20.90 4.59 -5.13
C ASP A 44 -21.20 3.09 -4.98
N GLY A 45 -21.50 2.67 -3.76
CA GLY A 45 -21.83 1.28 -3.45
C GLY A 45 -20.62 0.35 -3.33
N HIS A 46 -19.42 0.89 -3.35
CA HIS A 46 -18.18 0.14 -3.21
C HIS A 46 -17.40 0.55 -1.97
N LEU A 47 -16.58 -0.38 -1.47
CA LEU A 47 -15.65 -0.10 -0.39
C LEU A 47 -14.31 0.32 -0.97
N THR A 48 -13.82 1.48 -0.56
CA THR A 48 -12.60 2.09 -1.09
C THR A 48 -11.70 2.56 0.05
N TRP A 49 -10.46 2.87 -0.29
CA TRP A 49 -9.53 3.56 0.61
C TRP A 49 -9.37 5.01 0.14
N ASP A 50 -9.40 5.94 1.08
CA ASP A 50 -9.05 7.34 0.80
C ASP A 50 -7.53 7.48 0.87
N ILE A 51 -6.86 7.28 -0.25
CA ILE A 51 -5.39 7.29 -0.29
C ILE A 51 -4.79 8.67 -0.07
N ASP A 52 -5.55 9.74 -0.36
CA ASP A 52 -5.09 11.09 -0.07
C ASP A 52 -5.07 11.35 1.43
N ALA A 53 -6.10 10.93 2.14
CA ALA A 53 -6.13 11.02 3.60
C ALA A 53 -5.02 10.18 4.23
N LEU A 54 -4.78 8.99 3.68
CA LEU A 54 -3.73 8.11 4.14
C LEU A 54 -2.35 8.75 3.98
N GLU A 55 -2.08 9.31 2.80
CA GLU A 55 -0.82 10.02 2.55
C GLU A 55 -0.64 11.20 3.52
N LYS A 56 -1.70 11.94 3.77
CA LYS A 56 -1.67 13.09 4.69
C LYS A 56 -1.30 12.66 6.10
N HIS A 57 -1.87 11.57 6.60
CA HIS A 57 -1.51 11.03 7.91
C HIS A 57 -0.07 10.54 7.97
N VAL A 58 0.40 9.88 6.89
CA VAL A 58 1.78 9.43 6.80
C VAL A 58 2.74 10.63 6.91
N ARG A 59 2.47 11.70 6.17
CA ARG A 59 3.29 12.91 6.20
C ARG A 59 3.25 13.61 7.55
N THR A 60 2.06 13.71 8.15
CA THR A 60 1.90 14.32 9.48
C THR A 60 2.72 13.57 10.51
N GLY A 61 2.65 12.24 10.50
CA GLY A 61 3.42 11.43 11.44
C GLY A 61 4.92 11.53 11.24
N ILE A 62 5.38 11.64 9.99
CA ILE A 62 6.80 11.89 9.70
C ILE A 62 7.23 13.22 10.30
N ASP A 63 6.45 14.27 10.10
CA ASP A 63 6.75 15.60 10.66
C ASP A 63 6.81 15.57 12.18
N GLU A 64 5.85 14.89 12.82
CA GLU A 64 5.86 14.75 14.27
C GLU A 64 7.09 13.98 14.77
N ALA A 65 7.46 12.90 14.09
CA ALA A 65 8.64 12.12 14.43
C ALA A 65 9.91 12.96 14.30
N MET A 66 10.04 13.71 13.21
CA MET A 66 11.22 14.53 12.94
C MET A 66 11.35 15.71 13.91
N LYS A 67 10.25 16.22 14.44
CA LYS A 67 10.31 17.25 15.49
C LYS A 67 10.95 16.73 16.77
N ILE A 68 10.65 15.49 17.11
CA ILE A 68 11.18 14.86 18.35
C ILE A 68 12.58 14.33 18.11
N TYR A 69 12.79 13.69 16.96
CA TYR A 69 14.04 12.98 16.64
C TYR A 69 14.54 13.37 15.26
N PRO A 70 15.13 14.59 15.11
CA PRO A 70 15.61 15.05 13.81
C PRO A 70 16.73 14.19 13.23
N GLU A 71 17.32 13.32 14.03
CA GLU A 71 18.40 12.43 13.61
C GLU A 71 17.91 11.13 12.95
N ILE A 72 16.59 10.96 12.77
CA ILE A 72 16.06 9.79 12.04
C ILE A 72 16.69 9.72 10.65
N GLY A 73 17.34 8.59 10.34
CA GLY A 73 18.08 8.44 9.10
C GLY A 73 17.43 7.51 8.07
N SER A 74 16.36 6.80 8.45
CA SER A 74 15.68 5.89 7.53
C SER A 74 14.24 5.72 7.93
N LEU A 75 13.41 5.31 6.96
CA LEU A 75 12.02 5.00 7.24
C LEU A 75 11.57 3.80 6.42
N SER A 76 10.57 3.11 6.93
CA SER A 76 9.89 2.02 6.23
C SER A 76 8.39 2.17 6.38
N VAL A 77 7.66 1.65 5.41
CA VAL A 77 6.20 1.64 5.43
C VAL A 77 5.73 0.21 5.23
N ASP A 78 4.87 -0.25 6.12
CA ASP A 78 4.24 -1.55 6.02
C ASP A 78 2.74 -1.35 6.15
N THR A 79 1.95 -2.05 5.35
CA THR A 79 0.51 -1.91 5.34
C THR A 79 -0.18 -3.28 5.45
N TRP A 80 -1.51 -3.27 5.37
CA TRP A 80 -2.32 -4.50 5.52
C TRP A 80 -2.15 -5.51 4.38
N GLY A 81 -1.44 -5.17 3.29
CA GLY A 81 -1.22 -6.08 2.18
C GLY A 81 -2.35 -6.04 1.16
N VAL A 82 -2.40 -6.91 0.25
CA VAL A 82 -3.33 -7.23 -0.84
C VAL A 82 -3.85 -6.07 -1.71
N ASP A 83 -3.94 -4.85 -1.20
CA ASP A 83 -4.51 -3.71 -1.94
C ASP A 83 -3.45 -2.92 -2.69
N TYR A 84 -3.88 -2.31 -3.78
CA TYR A 84 -2.99 -1.61 -4.70
C TYR A 84 -3.68 -0.39 -5.30
N VAL A 85 -2.87 0.46 -5.90
CA VAL A 85 -3.31 1.63 -6.63
C VAL A 85 -2.94 1.45 -8.11
N LEU A 86 -3.92 1.53 -8.99
CA LEU A 86 -3.63 1.59 -10.43
C LEU A 86 -3.01 2.94 -10.75
N MET A 87 -2.02 2.95 -11.64
CA MET A 87 -1.27 4.15 -11.98
C MET A 87 -1.35 4.45 -13.46
N LYS A 88 -1.34 5.73 -13.80
CA LYS A 88 -1.26 6.21 -15.18
C LYS A 88 -0.42 7.47 -15.21
N GLY A 89 0.69 7.44 -15.93
CA GLY A 89 1.57 8.60 -16.05
C GLY A 89 2.08 9.14 -14.73
N GLY A 90 2.31 8.27 -13.74
CA GLY A 90 2.78 8.66 -12.43
C GLY A 90 1.70 9.16 -11.47
N GLU A 91 0.43 9.11 -11.87
CA GLU A 91 -0.71 9.54 -11.06
C GLU A 91 -1.64 8.36 -10.76
N PRO A 92 -2.32 8.36 -9.61
CA PRO A 92 -3.25 7.28 -9.29
C PRO A 92 -4.51 7.34 -10.15
N VAL A 93 -4.98 6.17 -10.55
CA VAL A 93 -6.29 6.00 -11.17
C VAL A 93 -7.26 5.59 -10.07
N LEU A 94 -8.13 6.49 -9.69
CA LEU A 94 -9.07 6.29 -8.59
C LEU A 94 -10.37 5.65 -9.09
N PRO A 95 -11.12 4.98 -8.23
CA PRO A 95 -10.89 4.80 -6.80
C PRO A 95 -9.89 3.68 -6.50
N CYS A 96 -9.35 3.69 -5.28
CA CYS A 96 -8.56 2.59 -4.75
C CYS A 96 -9.52 1.66 -4.00
N TYR A 97 -9.82 0.51 -4.56
CA TYR A 97 -10.78 -0.41 -3.95
C TYR A 97 -10.17 -1.17 -2.79
N ALA A 98 -11.01 -1.43 -1.80
CA ALA A 98 -10.62 -2.25 -0.66
C ALA A 98 -10.86 -3.73 -0.98
N TYR A 99 -10.03 -4.59 -0.39
CA TYR A 99 -10.11 -6.04 -0.63
C TYR A 99 -11.44 -6.65 -0.19
N ARG A 100 -12.17 -5.98 0.70
CA ARG A 100 -13.47 -6.46 1.18
C ARG A 100 -14.63 -6.05 0.25
N ASP A 101 -14.36 -5.26 -0.78
CA ASP A 101 -15.39 -4.89 -1.72
C ASP A 101 -15.95 -6.13 -2.42
N SER A 102 -17.24 -6.11 -2.71
CA SER A 102 -17.93 -7.25 -3.32
C SER A 102 -17.61 -7.46 -4.81
N ARG A 103 -16.88 -6.53 -5.42
CA ARG A 103 -16.56 -6.61 -6.85
C ARG A 103 -15.81 -7.89 -7.24
N THR A 104 -15.09 -8.48 -6.31
CA THR A 104 -14.34 -9.72 -6.57
C THR A 104 -15.21 -10.95 -6.63
N GLU A 105 -16.43 -10.91 -6.10
CA GLU A 105 -17.33 -12.06 -6.09
C GLU A 105 -17.59 -12.61 -7.49
N THR A 106 -17.69 -11.74 -8.48
CA THR A 106 -17.87 -12.14 -9.88
C THR A 106 -16.55 -12.58 -10.51
N ALA A 107 -15.45 -11.99 -10.10
CA ALA A 107 -14.14 -12.27 -10.67
C ALA A 107 -13.59 -13.63 -10.26
N ILE A 108 -13.82 -14.05 -9.02
CA ILE A 108 -13.28 -15.29 -8.48
C ILE A 108 -13.63 -16.52 -9.32
N PRO A 109 -14.92 -16.79 -9.61
CA PRO A 109 -15.24 -17.96 -10.44
C PRO A 109 -14.68 -17.86 -11.86
N LYS A 110 -14.59 -16.66 -12.42
CA LYS A 110 -14.07 -16.48 -13.78
C LYS A 110 -12.58 -16.77 -13.86
N VAL A 111 -11.82 -16.39 -12.85
CA VAL A 111 -10.40 -16.72 -12.76
C VAL A 111 -10.23 -18.24 -12.74
N HIS A 112 -11.01 -18.93 -11.92
CA HIS A 112 -10.92 -20.38 -11.78
C HIS A 112 -11.39 -21.14 -13.01
N GLU A 113 -12.32 -20.59 -13.78
CA GLU A 113 -12.78 -21.19 -15.05
C GLU A 113 -11.70 -21.13 -16.12
N GLN A 114 -10.91 -20.05 -16.14
CA GLN A 114 -9.99 -19.81 -17.24
C GLN A 114 -8.61 -20.42 -17.02
N MET A 115 -8.19 -20.59 -15.78
CA MET A 115 -6.89 -21.18 -15.50
C MET A 115 -6.80 -21.68 -14.06
N SER A 116 -6.02 -22.71 -13.86
CA SER A 116 -5.66 -23.18 -12.52
C SER A 116 -4.77 -22.13 -11.85
N PHE A 117 -4.68 -22.17 -10.50
CA PHE A 117 -3.81 -21.26 -9.79
C PHE A 117 -2.36 -21.40 -10.22
N SER A 118 -1.87 -22.61 -10.46
CA SER A 118 -0.50 -22.81 -10.91
C SER A 118 -0.26 -22.19 -12.28
N ASP A 119 -1.23 -22.29 -13.19
CA ASP A 119 -1.14 -21.66 -14.49
C ASP A 119 -1.18 -20.13 -14.40
N LEU A 120 -2.02 -19.61 -13.51
CA LEU A 120 -2.13 -18.18 -13.28
C LEU A 120 -0.77 -17.62 -12.83
N TYR A 121 -0.15 -18.22 -11.83
CA TYR A 121 1.15 -17.80 -11.36
C TYR A 121 2.23 -17.88 -12.43
N ARG A 122 2.23 -18.96 -13.18
CA ARG A 122 3.23 -19.18 -14.21
C ARG A 122 3.14 -18.21 -15.37
N ARG A 123 1.91 -17.87 -15.78
CA ARG A 123 1.67 -17.02 -16.96
C ARG A 123 1.78 -15.53 -16.66
N THR A 124 1.34 -15.09 -15.49
CA THR A 124 1.26 -13.67 -15.18
C THR A 124 2.53 -13.13 -14.52
N GLY A 125 3.39 -14.00 -14.02
CA GLY A 125 4.57 -13.55 -13.29
C GLY A 125 4.26 -12.91 -11.94
N ILE A 126 3.03 -13.04 -11.44
CA ILE A 126 2.61 -12.46 -10.16
C ILE A 126 2.47 -13.51 -9.06
N GLN A 127 3.27 -14.57 -9.16
CA GLN A 127 3.24 -15.67 -8.21
C GLN A 127 3.50 -15.26 -6.76
N PHE A 128 4.03 -14.08 -6.55
CA PHE A 128 4.26 -13.55 -5.21
C PHE A 128 3.13 -12.64 -4.72
N GLN A 129 2.07 -12.47 -5.52
CA GLN A 129 0.93 -11.67 -5.11
C GLN A 129 -0.12 -12.56 -4.42
N PRO A 130 -0.77 -12.07 -3.35
CA PRO A 130 -1.87 -12.79 -2.72
C PRO A 130 -3.01 -13.05 -3.71
N PHE A 131 -3.74 -14.14 -3.51
CA PHE A 131 -4.88 -14.46 -4.39
C PHE A 131 -5.90 -13.33 -4.46
N ASN A 132 -6.15 -12.65 -3.34
CA ASN A 132 -7.11 -11.55 -3.36
C ASN A 132 -6.66 -10.43 -4.31
N THR A 133 -5.38 -10.11 -4.35
CA THR A 133 -4.83 -9.13 -5.30
C THR A 133 -5.09 -9.57 -6.73
N ILE A 134 -4.89 -10.85 -7.03
CA ILE A 134 -5.15 -11.41 -8.36
C ILE A 134 -6.63 -11.27 -8.73
N TYR A 135 -7.53 -11.57 -7.81
CA TYR A 135 -8.96 -11.43 -8.03
C TYR A 135 -9.35 -9.97 -8.30
N GLN A 136 -8.77 -9.04 -7.56
CA GLN A 136 -9.01 -7.62 -7.76
C GLN A 136 -8.50 -7.15 -9.13
N LEU A 137 -7.30 -7.57 -9.52
CA LEU A 137 -6.76 -7.22 -10.85
C LEU A 137 -7.65 -7.77 -11.96
N TYR A 138 -8.18 -8.96 -11.78
CA TYR A 138 -9.11 -9.53 -12.75
C TYR A 138 -10.43 -8.75 -12.80
N ALA A 139 -10.93 -8.34 -11.65
CA ALA A 139 -12.11 -7.47 -11.59
C ALA A 139 -11.86 -6.15 -12.31
N ASP A 140 -10.69 -5.56 -12.15
CA ASP A 140 -10.30 -4.35 -12.87
C ASP A 140 -10.25 -4.59 -14.39
N LYS A 141 -9.74 -5.75 -14.80
CA LYS A 141 -9.72 -6.12 -16.22
C LYS A 141 -11.15 -6.19 -16.80
N LEU A 142 -12.04 -6.88 -16.08
CA LEU A 142 -13.43 -7.02 -16.52
C LEU A 142 -14.15 -5.66 -16.62
N ALA A 143 -13.81 -4.73 -15.74
CA ALA A 143 -14.38 -3.39 -15.71
C ALA A 143 -13.73 -2.42 -16.71
N GLY A 144 -12.70 -2.86 -17.45
CA GLY A 144 -11.99 -2.00 -18.39
C GLY A 144 -10.99 -1.05 -17.74
N ARG A 145 -10.78 -1.15 -16.42
CA ARG A 145 -9.90 -0.24 -15.70
C ARG A 145 -8.41 -0.45 -15.98
N LEU A 146 -8.03 -1.67 -16.36
CA LEU A 146 -6.63 -1.92 -16.73
C LEU A 146 -6.23 -1.18 -18.01
N ASP A 147 -7.19 -0.88 -18.88
CA ASP A 147 -6.94 -0.10 -20.10
C ASP A 147 -6.65 1.38 -19.77
N GLU A 148 -7.06 1.83 -18.59
CA GLU A 148 -6.84 3.20 -18.12
C GLU A 148 -5.55 3.34 -17.32
N ALA A 149 -4.79 2.25 -17.15
CA ALA A 149 -3.59 2.23 -16.32
C ALA A 149 -2.39 1.74 -17.12
N ASP A 150 -1.19 2.15 -16.74
CA ASP A 150 0.05 1.63 -17.30
C ASP A 150 0.81 0.76 -16.30
N SER A 151 0.43 0.79 -15.03
CA SER A 151 1.09 0.04 -13.97
C SER A 151 0.22 0.01 -12.72
N PHE A 152 0.68 -0.69 -11.70
CA PHE A 152 0.07 -0.63 -10.38
C PHE A 152 1.17 -0.65 -9.32
N LEU A 153 0.87 -0.09 -8.15
CA LEU A 153 1.74 -0.10 -6.98
C LEU A 153 0.95 -0.66 -5.81
N MET A 154 1.56 -1.56 -5.07
CA MET A 154 0.99 -1.95 -3.77
C MET A 154 0.99 -0.72 -2.87
N ILE A 155 0.09 -0.67 -1.89
CA ILE A 155 -0.07 0.53 -1.07
C ILE A 155 1.25 1.01 -0.46
N PRO A 156 2.12 0.14 0.13
CA PRO A 156 3.40 0.62 0.66
C PRO A 156 4.29 1.25 -0.40
N GLU A 157 4.33 0.64 -1.58
CA GLU A 157 5.11 1.16 -2.71
C GLU A 157 4.57 2.52 -3.17
N TYR A 158 3.24 2.65 -3.24
CA TYR A 158 2.60 3.90 -3.60
C TYR A 158 2.96 5.02 -2.62
N LEU A 159 2.89 4.73 -1.32
CA LEU A 159 3.23 5.71 -0.29
C LEU A 159 4.70 6.13 -0.38
N MET A 160 5.61 5.18 -0.57
CA MET A 160 7.02 5.50 -0.75
C MET A 160 7.26 6.33 -2.01
N TYR A 161 6.57 6.00 -3.09
CA TYR A 161 6.64 6.77 -4.33
C TYR A 161 6.22 8.22 -4.10
N ARG A 162 5.10 8.42 -3.40
CA ARG A 162 4.60 9.77 -3.09
C ARG A 162 5.55 10.55 -2.19
N LEU A 163 6.12 9.89 -1.21
CA LEU A 163 7.05 10.53 -0.27
C LEU A 163 8.37 10.92 -0.93
N SER A 164 8.85 10.11 -1.87
CA SER A 164 10.13 10.37 -2.53
C SER A 164 10.07 11.51 -3.53
N GLY A 165 8.86 11.88 -3.98
CA GLY A 165 8.69 12.85 -5.05
C GLY A 165 9.30 12.39 -6.37
N ALA A 166 9.61 11.09 -6.50
CA ALA A 166 10.26 10.57 -7.69
C ALA A 166 9.26 10.41 -8.83
N GLU A 167 9.67 10.80 -10.02
CA GLU A 167 8.93 10.51 -11.26
C GLU A 167 9.32 9.15 -11.81
N SER A 168 9.85 8.33 -10.97
CA SER A 168 10.57 7.14 -11.37
C SER A 168 9.64 5.98 -11.64
N HIS A 169 9.91 5.26 -12.72
CA HIS A 169 9.30 3.98 -13.02
C HIS A 169 9.86 2.85 -12.13
N GLU A 170 10.81 3.16 -11.29
CA GLU A 170 11.46 2.18 -10.41
C GLU A 170 10.49 1.60 -9.38
N TYR A 171 9.41 2.31 -9.08
CA TYR A 171 8.41 1.87 -8.12
C TYR A 171 7.26 1.10 -8.77
N THR A 172 7.23 1.00 -10.09
CA THR A 172 6.20 0.24 -10.76
C THR A 172 6.52 -1.24 -10.66
N ASN A 173 5.50 -2.05 -10.42
CA ASN A 173 5.67 -3.49 -10.43
C ASN A 173 5.67 -3.99 -11.85
N ALA A 174 6.77 -4.51 -12.20
CA ALA A 174 6.88 -5.19 -13.46
C ALA A 174 6.48 -6.65 -13.34
#